data_a227e3d7e9930fd32b38809b38e1fac0
#
_entry.id   a227e3d7e9930fd32b38809b38e1fac0
#
_cell.length_a   1.000
_cell.length_b   1.000
_cell.length_c   1.000
_cell.angle_alpha   90.00
_cell.angle_beta   90.00
_cell.angle_gamma   90.00
#
_symmetry.space_group_name_H-M   'P 1'
#
loop_
_entity.id
_entity.type
_entity.pdbx_description
1 polymer ?
#
loop_
_entity_poly.entity_id
_entity_poly.type
_entity_poly.pdbx_seq_one_letter_code
_entity_poly.pdbx_strand_id
1 'polypeptide(L)'
;MLVEGTYYLNRLFATVETVPKTVIEVGHVGVVVSYTGKVGTDLSGVDYKHGEMVAAGERGVWSTPLLPGKYAFNTYAGTVILVPTTNIILKWISSETGSHRYDENLSEVSLITKDAFQPSLPLSVVIHIDYKQAPLVIQRFGDIKRLVEQTLDPMVAAYFKNIGQTRTLIQLIQDRSNIQEVAGSEMKEKFAHYNLELEEVLIGTPASSEGDVGIEKILTQLRARQIAEEQIETFARQEKAAVKERELREAEARARQHQLLTESEVSIAVQSNQGKAEYQRSLQQAAQIRALAEAEAEKAARVGIAQAIAIEEQVRAYGGPHFQVTQQVMNRFAEAVQAAKIDLVPKIVIGATGTGGGNLMEGLMAMLLSERIGQPVTVGAPTGGPETEAMRSQLRQSIMTSMQPKRV
;
A
#
# COMPACT_ATOMS: atom_id res chain seq x y z
N MET A 1 -17.27 -62.71 36.01
CA MET A 1 -16.78 -62.49 34.65
C MET A 1 -15.32 -62.92 34.58
N LEU A 2 -14.98 -63.73 33.60
CA LEU A 2 -13.60 -64.14 33.39
C LEU A 2 -12.98 -63.11 32.42
N VAL A 3 -11.77 -62.64 32.77
CA VAL A 3 -10.98 -61.73 31.89
C VAL A 3 -10.09 -62.56 30.97
N GLU A 4 -9.22 -61.92 30.23
CA GLU A 4 -8.28 -62.60 29.32
C GLU A 4 -7.50 -63.69 30.05
N GLY A 5 -7.47 -64.90 29.44
CA GLY A 5 -6.76 -66.03 30.00
C GLY A 5 -7.26 -67.36 29.44
N THR A 6 -6.56 -68.45 29.78
CA THR A 6 -7.00 -69.81 29.44
C THR A 6 -7.73 -70.43 30.64
N TYR A 7 -8.98 -70.82 30.41
CA TYR A 7 -9.83 -71.38 31.46
C TYR A 7 -10.35 -72.76 31.06
N TYR A 8 -10.35 -73.68 32.03
CA TYR A 8 -10.93 -74.99 31.85
C TYR A 8 -12.34 -74.98 32.49
N LEU A 9 -13.37 -75.01 31.63
CA LEU A 9 -14.75 -74.96 32.06
C LEU A 9 -15.48 -76.22 31.61
N ASN A 10 -16.22 -76.84 32.54
CA ASN A 10 -17.08 -77.98 32.18
C ASN A 10 -18.37 -77.45 31.52
N ARG A 11 -18.51 -77.71 30.23
CA ARG A 11 -19.63 -77.27 29.41
C ARG A 11 -20.99 -77.92 29.78
N LEU A 12 -20.98 -78.96 30.57
CA LEU A 12 -22.23 -79.56 31.09
C LEU A 12 -22.84 -78.68 32.18
N PHE A 13 -22.04 -77.91 32.91
CA PHE A 13 -22.48 -77.06 34.00
C PHE A 13 -22.42 -75.58 33.75
N ALA A 14 -21.78 -75.15 32.68
CA ALA A 14 -21.59 -73.74 32.38
C ALA A 14 -21.67 -73.43 30.89
N THR A 15 -22.41 -72.41 30.54
CA THR A 15 -22.45 -71.84 29.22
C THR A 15 -21.44 -70.66 29.17
N VAL A 16 -20.60 -70.59 28.16
CA VAL A 16 -19.63 -69.53 27.96
C VAL A 16 -20.13 -68.58 26.87
N GLU A 17 -20.33 -67.35 27.24
CA GLU A 17 -20.65 -66.28 26.34
C GLU A 17 -19.47 -65.27 26.30
N THR A 18 -19.07 -64.88 25.10
CA THR A 18 -18.02 -63.86 24.88
C THR A 18 -18.67 -62.49 24.71
N VAL A 19 -18.35 -61.57 25.59
CA VAL A 19 -18.84 -60.17 25.53
C VAL A 19 -17.69 -59.27 25.21
N PRO A 20 -17.84 -58.34 24.26
CA PRO A 20 -16.79 -57.37 23.94
C PRO A 20 -16.51 -56.50 25.17
N LYS A 21 -15.24 -56.08 25.33
CA LYS A 21 -14.87 -55.11 26.35
C LYS A 21 -15.49 -53.76 26.02
N THR A 22 -15.88 -53.03 27.05
CA THR A 22 -16.32 -51.62 26.91
C THR A 22 -15.11 -50.76 26.59
N VAL A 23 -15.14 -50.08 25.45
CA VAL A 23 -14.10 -49.15 25.00
C VAL A 23 -14.63 -47.76 25.23
N ILE A 24 -13.86 -46.99 25.95
CA ILE A 24 -14.12 -45.53 26.15
C ILE A 24 -13.05 -44.77 25.38
N GLU A 25 -13.49 -44.03 24.37
CA GLU A 25 -12.62 -43.26 23.51
C GLU A 25 -12.19 -41.93 24.17
N VAL A 26 -11.11 -41.34 23.71
CA VAL A 26 -10.69 -40.01 24.15
C VAL A 26 -11.79 -38.97 23.84
N GLY A 27 -12.07 -38.10 24.77
CA GLY A 27 -13.17 -37.13 24.66
C GLY A 27 -14.50 -37.64 25.22
N HIS A 28 -14.52 -38.86 25.80
CA HIS A 28 -15.67 -39.42 26.49
C HIS A 28 -15.26 -39.96 27.84
N VAL A 29 -16.22 -40.03 28.75
CA VAL A 29 -16.10 -40.79 29.99
C VAL A 29 -17.25 -41.79 30.12
N GLY A 30 -16.99 -42.89 30.79
CA GLY A 30 -18.00 -43.92 31.01
C GLY A 30 -18.61 -43.76 32.43
N VAL A 31 -19.89 -43.46 32.50
CA VAL A 31 -20.61 -43.48 33.74
C VAL A 31 -21.25 -44.88 33.93
N VAL A 32 -20.85 -45.54 35.01
CA VAL A 32 -21.34 -46.89 35.29
C VAL A 32 -22.64 -46.81 36.09
N VAL A 33 -23.68 -47.47 35.59
CA VAL A 33 -24.95 -47.70 36.26
C VAL A 33 -24.98 -49.16 36.62
N SER A 34 -24.75 -49.51 37.92
CA SER A 34 -24.74 -50.89 38.36
C SER A 34 -26.11 -51.29 38.91
N TYR A 35 -26.63 -52.41 38.41
CA TYR A 35 -27.91 -52.98 38.88
C TYR A 35 -27.70 -54.01 40.01
N THR A 36 -26.46 -54.42 40.21
CA THR A 36 -26.09 -55.48 41.19
C THR A 36 -25.08 -54.89 42.21
N GLY A 37 -24.94 -55.57 43.35
CA GLY A 37 -24.03 -55.16 44.39
C GLY A 37 -24.73 -54.79 45.70
N LYS A 38 -23.94 -54.36 46.68
CA LYS A 38 -24.47 -53.90 47.99
C LYS A 38 -25.17 -52.55 47.76
N VAL A 39 -26.18 -52.32 48.62
CA VAL A 39 -26.79 -50.98 48.68
C VAL A 39 -25.78 -50.03 49.33
N GLY A 40 -25.39 -49.02 48.61
CA GLY A 40 -24.45 -48.00 49.10
C GLY A 40 -25.12 -46.83 49.80
N THR A 41 -24.27 -45.90 50.28
CA THR A 41 -24.73 -44.61 50.77
C THR A 41 -24.84 -43.61 49.64
N ASP A 42 -25.90 -42.82 49.67
CA ASP A 42 -26.10 -41.79 48.65
C ASP A 42 -25.03 -40.65 48.74
N LEU A 43 -24.31 -40.46 47.68
CA LEU A 43 -23.28 -39.44 47.53
C LEU A 43 -23.74 -38.24 46.65
N SER A 44 -25.03 -38.15 46.35
CA SER A 44 -25.60 -37.13 45.45
C SER A 44 -25.46 -35.68 45.94
N GLY A 45 -25.16 -35.50 47.24
CA GLY A 45 -25.07 -34.17 47.83
C GLY A 45 -26.38 -33.73 48.49
N VAL A 46 -26.51 -32.42 48.77
CA VAL A 46 -27.63 -31.87 49.53
C VAL A 46 -28.80 -31.51 48.61
N ASP A 47 -28.53 -31.00 47.43
CA ASP A 47 -29.55 -30.41 46.55
C ASP A 47 -30.37 -31.44 45.78
N TYR A 48 -29.75 -32.59 45.44
CA TYR A 48 -30.41 -33.64 44.66
C TYR A 48 -30.12 -35.01 45.27
N LYS A 49 -30.94 -35.42 46.17
CA LYS A 49 -30.88 -36.74 46.83
C LYS A 49 -31.81 -37.69 46.10
N HIS A 50 -31.30 -38.43 45.14
CA HIS A 50 -32.06 -39.49 44.45
C HIS A 50 -31.76 -40.88 45.02
N GLY A 51 -30.78 -41.01 45.93
CA GLY A 51 -30.41 -42.29 46.54
C GLY A 51 -29.69 -43.24 45.58
N GLU A 52 -29.21 -42.74 44.46
CA GLU A 52 -28.70 -43.57 43.38
C GLU A 52 -27.21 -43.37 43.11
N MET A 53 -26.60 -42.27 43.58
CA MET A 53 -25.17 -42.03 43.41
C MET A 53 -24.38 -42.69 44.53
N VAL A 54 -23.52 -43.65 44.16
CA VAL A 54 -22.85 -44.53 45.12
C VAL A 54 -21.36 -44.67 44.81
N ALA A 55 -20.63 -45.28 45.72
CA ALA A 55 -19.22 -45.62 45.47
C ALA A 55 -19.07 -46.73 44.45
N ALA A 56 -17.88 -46.83 43.82
CA ALA A 56 -17.60 -47.85 42.83
C ALA A 56 -17.74 -49.27 43.45
N GLY A 57 -18.47 -50.15 42.75
CA GLY A 57 -18.76 -51.51 43.21
C GLY A 57 -20.09 -51.67 43.96
N GLU A 58 -20.79 -50.60 44.25
CA GLU A 58 -22.11 -50.63 44.88
C GLU A 58 -23.23 -50.52 43.80
N ARG A 59 -24.47 -50.82 44.20
CA ARG A 59 -25.62 -50.73 43.29
C ARG A 59 -26.12 -49.30 43.17
N GLY A 60 -26.15 -48.77 41.94
CA GLY A 60 -26.51 -47.39 41.61
C GLY A 60 -25.56 -46.79 40.60
N VAL A 61 -25.60 -45.44 40.45
CA VAL A 61 -24.70 -44.69 39.55
C VAL A 61 -23.40 -44.45 40.31
N TRP A 62 -22.29 -44.87 39.72
CA TRP A 62 -21.00 -44.69 40.36
C TRP A 62 -20.55 -43.23 40.30
N SER A 63 -20.14 -42.69 41.44
CA SER A 63 -19.66 -41.31 41.55
C SER A 63 -18.34 -41.06 40.80
N THR A 64 -17.56 -42.12 40.58
CA THR A 64 -16.28 -42.03 39.85
C THR A 64 -16.47 -42.56 38.46
N PRO A 65 -16.40 -41.74 37.42
CA PRO A 65 -16.51 -42.18 36.02
C PRO A 65 -15.27 -42.95 35.58
N LEU A 66 -15.44 -43.81 34.60
CA LEU A 66 -14.37 -44.51 33.94
C LEU A 66 -13.72 -43.57 32.92
N LEU A 67 -12.41 -43.41 33.00
CA LEU A 67 -11.62 -42.60 32.06
C LEU A 67 -11.39 -43.36 30.72
N PRO A 68 -10.90 -42.72 29.67
CA PRO A 68 -10.61 -43.37 28.42
C PRO A 68 -9.76 -44.64 28.57
N GLY A 69 -10.21 -45.72 27.97
CA GLY A 69 -9.55 -47.02 28.07
C GLY A 69 -10.46 -48.21 27.67
N LYS A 70 -9.94 -49.41 27.91
CA LYS A 70 -10.69 -50.66 27.67
C LYS A 70 -10.99 -51.36 28.99
N TYR A 71 -12.24 -51.52 29.29
CA TYR A 71 -12.71 -52.09 30.56
C TYR A 71 -13.46 -53.43 30.34
N ALA A 72 -13.14 -54.39 31.19
CA ALA A 72 -13.91 -55.62 31.25
C ALA A 72 -15.11 -55.35 32.19
N PHE A 73 -16.24 -55.00 31.63
CA PHE A 73 -17.45 -54.74 32.36
C PHE A 73 -18.51 -55.80 32.06
N ASN A 74 -19.21 -56.26 33.08
CA ASN A 74 -20.27 -57.22 32.93
C ASN A 74 -21.60 -56.53 32.57
N THR A 75 -21.99 -56.63 31.34
CA THR A 75 -23.21 -55.99 30.79
C THR A 75 -24.51 -56.52 31.42
N TYR A 76 -24.48 -57.68 32.06
CA TYR A 76 -25.62 -58.21 32.86
C TYR A 76 -25.72 -57.56 34.24
N ALA A 77 -24.62 -57.05 34.77
CA ALA A 77 -24.57 -56.42 36.10
C ALA A 77 -24.86 -54.95 36.05
N GLY A 78 -24.75 -54.32 34.90
CA GLY A 78 -24.97 -52.90 34.74
C GLY A 78 -24.74 -52.41 33.33
N THR A 79 -24.79 -51.10 33.16
CA THR A 79 -24.57 -50.42 31.88
C THR A 79 -23.52 -49.34 32.03
N VAL A 80 -22.71 -49.13 31.03
CA VAL A 80 -21.77 -47.99 30.97
C VAL A 80 -22.32 -47.02 29.93
N ILE A 81 -22.67 -45.83 30.40
CA ILE A 81 -23.20 -44.76 29.58
C ILE A 81 -22.00 -43.86 29.20
N LEU A 82 -21.78 -43.67 27.92
CA LEU A 82 -20.72 -42.78 27.39
C LEU A 82 -21.21 -41.33 27.41
N VAL A 83 -20.47 -40.50 28.09
CA VAL A 83 -20.73 -39.05 28.18
C VAL A 83 -19.59 -38.33 27.50
N PRO A 84 -19.84 -37.52 26.48
CA PRO A 84 -18.81 -36.70 25.87
C PRO A 84 -18.36 -35.60 26.83
N THR A 85 -17.05 -35.45 26.93
CA THR A 85 -16.37 -34.38 27.69
C THR A 85 -15.75 -33.34 26.78
N THR A 86 -16.08 -33.39 25.51
CA THR A 86 -15.78 -32.33 24.55
C THR A 86 -16.95 -31.37 24.44
N ASN A 87 -16.74 -30.20 23.86
CA ASN A 87 -17.81 -29.26 23.57
C ASN A 87 -18.84 -29.88 22.63
N ILE A 88 -20.10 -29.85 23.01
CA ILE A 88 -21.24 -30.35 22.26
C ILE A 88 -21.99 -29.14 21.72
N ILE A 89 -22.19 -29.11 20.42
CA ILE A 89 -22.97 -28.05 19.75
C ILE A 89 -24.37 -28.60 19.50
N LEU A 90 -25.35 -28.08 20.24
CA LEU A 90 -26.76 -28.40 20.03
C LEU A 90 -27.37 -27.37 19.08
N LYS A 91 -28.02 -27.84 18.03
CA LYS A 91 -28.61 -27.00 16.99
C LYS A 91 -30.14 -27.06 17.03
N TRP A 92 -30.77 -25.91 17.21
CA TRP A 92 -32.21 -25.72 17.04
C TRP A 92 -32.49 -25.28 15.60
N ILE A 93 -32.26 -26.20 14.67
CA ILE A 93 -32.42 -25.97 13.21
C ILE A 93 -33.04 -27.24 12.62
N SER A 94 -34.20 -27.13 12.02
CA SER A 94 -34.97 -28.24 11.50
C SER A 94 -34.32 -29.08 10.41
N SER A 95 -33.29 -28.55 9.75
CA SER A 95 -32.62 -29.21 8.60
C SER A 95 -31.20 -29.69 8.89
N GLU A 96 -30.65 -29.41 10.07
CA GLU A 96 -29.26 -29.73 10.40
C GLU A 96 -29.19 -30.50 11.71
N THR A 97 -28.75 -31.74 11.66
CA THR A 97 -28.49 -32.57 12.84
C THR A 97 -26.99 -32.72 13.06
N GLY A 98 -26.52 -32.54 14.29
CA GLY A 98 -25.12 -32.79 14.66
C GLY A 98 -24.76 -34.27 14.52
N SER A 99 -23.46 -34.56 14.36
CA SER A 99 -22.95 -35.94 14.24
C SER A 99 -23.28 -36.80 15.47
N HIS A 100 -23.51 -36.17 16.62
CA HIS A 100 -23.85 -36.82 17.89
C HIS A 100 -25.35 -37.17 18.05
N ARG A 101 -26.24 -36.69 17.18
CA ARG A 101 -27.70 -36.94 17.18
C ARG A 101 -28.45 -36.57 18.47
N TYR A 102 -27.88 -35.73 19.34
CA TYR A 102 -28.58 -35.26 20.54
C TYR A 102 -29.61 -34.16 20.22
N ASP A 103 -29.49 -33.54 19.08
CA ASP A 103 -30.32 -32.46 18.57
C ASP A 103 -31.29 -32.88 17.44
N GLU A 104 -31.47 -34.20 17.25
CA GLU A 104 -32.32 -34.76 16.17
C GLU A 104 -33.79 -34.29 16.27
N ASN A 105 -34.30 -34.09 17.48
CA ASN A 105 -35.69 -33.69 17.73
C ASN A 105 -35.83 -32.18 18.03
N LEU A 106 -34.75 -31.43 17.94
CA LEU A 106 -34.78 -29.98 18.15
C LEU A 106 -35.27 -29.28 16.88
N SER A 107 -36.09 -28.27 17.05
CA SER A 107 -36.60 -27.44 15.97
C SER A 107 -36.35 -25.96 16.27
N GLU A 108 -36.42 -25.11 15.28
CA GLU A 108 -36.31 -23.68 15.45
C GLU A 108 -37.30 -23.14 16.46
N VAL A 109 -36.85 -22.22 17.30
CA VAL A 109 -37.71 -21.64 18.32
C VAL A 109 -38.66 -20.61 17.67
N SER A 110 -39.93 -20.96 17.56
CA SER A 110 -40.97 -20.02 17.17
C SER A 110 -41.26 -19.08 18.35
N LEU A 111 -41.18 -17.78 18.13
CA LEU A 111 -41.43 -16.76 19.15
C LEU A 111 -42.34 -15.67 18.58
N ILE A 112 -43.00 -14.93 19.47
CA ILE A 112 -43.83 -13.78 19.13
C ILE A 112 -43.10 -12.53 19.58
N THR A 113 -42.87 -11.62 18.66
CA THR A 113 -42.20 -10.34 18.94
C THR A 113 -43.20 -9.31 19.51
N LYS A 114 -42.63 -8.23 20.10
CA LYS A 114 -43.45 -7.14 20.66
C LYS A 114 -44.35 -6.46 19.61
N ASP A 115 -43.96 -6.48 18.36
CA ASP A 115 -44.69 -5.96 17.19
C ASP A 115 -45.60 -7.02 16.54
N ALA A 116 -45.85 -8.12 17.24
CA ALA A 116 -46.73 -9.21 16.87
C ALA A 116 -46.37 -10.02 15.64
N PHE A 117 -45.07 -9.98 15.24
CA PHE A 117 -44.55 -10.93 14.25
C PHE A 117 -44.20 -12.27 14.90
N GLN A 118 -44.28 -13.33 14.12
CA GLN A 118 -43.99 -14.70 14.58
C GLN A 118 -42.81 -15.29 13.79
N PRO A 119 -41.59 -14.83 13.99
CA PRO A 119 -40.41 -15.42 13.37
C PRO A 119 -40.04 -16.75 13.99
N SER A 120 -39.42 -17.62 13.21
CA SER A 120 -38.64 -18.75 13.69
C SER A 120 -37.20 -18.31 13.92
N LEU A 121 -36.63 -18.65 15.06
CA LEU A 121 -35.27 -18.28 15.47
C LEU A 121 -34.40 -19.52 15.50
N PRO A 122 -33.47 -19.68 14.55
CA PRO A 122 -32.49 -20.74 14.59
C PRO A 122 -31.44 -20.41 15.67
N LEU A 123 -31.12 -21.38 16.51
CA LEU A 123 -30.19 -21.25 17.63
C LEU A 123 -29.14 -22.34 17.57
N SER A 124 -27.97 -22.06 18.09
CA SER A 124 -26.97 -23.06 18.44
C SER A 124 -26.41 -22.77 19.81
N VAL A 125 -26.39 -23.77 20.66
CA VAL A 125 -25.89 -23.65 22.03
C VAL A 125 -24.74 -24.61 22.21
N VAL A 126 -23.61 -24.10 22.66
CA VAL A 126 -22.41 -24.88 22.94
C VAL A 126 -22.35 -25.17 24.43
N ILE A 127 -22.39 -26.46 24.75
CA ILE A 127 -22.31 -26.93 26.13
C ILE A 127 -21.09 -27.81 26.35
N HIS A 128 -20.59 -27.79 27.58
CA HIS A 128 -19.50 -28.64 28.03
C HIS A 128 -19.96 -29.41 29.30
N ILE A 129 -19.57 -30.69 29.40
CA ILE A 129 -19.81 -31.51 30.58
C ILE A 129 -18.46 -31.90 31.15
N ASP A 130 -18.14 -31.34 32.33
CA ASP A 130 -16.93 -31.74 33.05
C ASP A 130 -17.04 -33.25 33.42
N TYR A 131 -15.96 -34.00 33.23
CA TYR A 131 -15.90 -35.43 33.54
C TYR A 131 -16.30 -35.75 34.97
N LYS A 132 -16.07 -34.86 35.95
CA LYS A 132 -16.47 -34.99 37.34
C LYS A 132 -17.96 -34.82 37.55
N GLN A 133 -18.60 -34.01 36.70
CA GLN A 133 -20.04 -33.76 36.75
C GLN A 133 -20.86 -34.78 35.97
N ALA A 134 -20.24 -35.55 35.08
CA ALA A 134 -20.88 -36.54 34.23
C ALA A 134 -21.74 -37.55 35.02
N PRO A 135 -21.31 -38.12 36.18
CA PRO A 135 -22.16 -39.01 36.97
C PRO A 135 -23.43 -38.35 37.51
N LEU A 136 -23.35 -37.08 37.92
CA LEU A 136 -24.49 -36.30 38.39
C LEU A 136 -25.51 -36.04 37.29
N VAL A 137 -25.01 -35.73 36.06
CA VAL A 137 -25.86 -35.54 34.90
C VAL A 137 -26.60 -36.82 34.55
N ILE A 138 -25.93 -37.96 34.55
CA ILE A 138 -26.56 -39.26 34.25
C ILE A 138 -27.53 -39.68 35.37
N GLN A 139 -27.16 -39.48 36.60
CA GLN A 139 -28.04 -39.77 37.71
C GLN A 139 -29.37 -38.99 37.63
N ARG A 140 -29.29 -37.71 37.25
CA ARG A 140 -30.42 -36.81 37.22
C ARG A 140 -31.32 -37.03 35.99
N PHE A 141 -30.73 -37.28 34.83
CA PHE A 141 -31.45 -37.34 33.55
C PHE A 141 -31.48 -38.71 32.89
N GLY A 142 -30.62 -39.62 33.35
CA GLY A 142 -30.49 -40.97 32.78
C GLY A 142 -29.71 -41.05 31.49
N ASP A 143 -29.87 -40.07 30.63
CA ASP A 143 -29.17 -39.98 29.32
C ASP A 143 -29.07 -38.53 28.88
N ILE A 144 -28.05 -38.22 28.04
CA ILE A 144 -27.83 -36.88 27.50
C ILE A 144 -28.97 -36.46 26.55
N LYS A 145 -29.47 -37.39 25.73
CA LYS A 145 -30.58 -37.08 24.82
C LYS A 145 -31.83 -36.63 25.63
N ARG A 146 -32.13 -37.29 26.73
CA ARG A 146 -33.23 -36.88 27.62
C ARG A 146 -32.98 -35.53 28.28
N LEU A 147 -31.75 -35.26 28.71
CA LEU A 147 -31.38 -33.94 29.22
C LEU A 147 -31.68 -32.84 28.22
N VAL A 148 -31.28 -33.04 26.95
CA VAL A 148 -31.49 -32.07 25.86
C VAL A 148 -32.99 -31.85 25.62
N GLU A 149 -33.74 -32.93 25.40
CA GLU A 149 -35.15 -32.86 24.99
C GLU A 149 -36.08 -32.42 26.13
N GLN A 150 -35.83 -32.88 27.35
CA GLN A 150 -36.76 -32.65 28.49
C GLN A 150 -36.43 -31.40 29.29
N THR A 151 -35.20 -30.93 29.23
CA THR A 151 -34.76 -29.80 30.08
C THR A 151 -34.21 -28.65 29.29
N LEU A 152 -33.24 -28.91 28.40
CA LEU A 152 -32.56 -27.80 27.69
C LEU A 152 -33.49 -27.18 26.65
N ASP A 153 -34.18 -27.98 25.85
CA ASP A 153 -35.09 -27.48 24.83
C ASP A 153 -36.19 -26.57 25.42
N PRO A 154 -36.99 -27.00 26.40
CA PRO A 154 -38.00 -26.12 26.98
C PRO A 154 -37.43 -24.87 27.65
N MET A 155 -36.25 -25.00 28.29
CA MET A 155 -35.59 -23.89 28.97
C MET A 155 -35.11 -22.84 28.00
N VAL A 156 -34.41 -23.26 26.93
CA VAL A 156 -33.92 -22.38 25.86
C VAL A 156 -35.09 -21.75 25.12
N ALA A 157 -36.08 -22.54 24.73
CA ALA A 157 -37.27 -22.05 24.05
C ALA A 157 -38.03 -21.00 24.88
N ALA A 158 -38.26 -21.28 26.19
CA ALA A 158 -38.93 -20.32 27.07
C ALA A 158 -38.14 -19.02 27.22
N TYR A 159 -36.82 -19.11 27.35
CA TYR A 159 -35.96 -17.96 27.48
C TYR A 159 -36.07 -17.04 26.23
N PHE A 160 -35.91 -17.59 25.05
CA PHE A 160 -35.98 -16.80 23.82
C PHE A 160 -37.41 -16.32 23.50
N LYS A 161 -38.44 -17.05 23.88
CA LYS A 161 -39.83 -16.57 23.79
C LYS A 161 -40.03 -15.31 24.65
N ASN A 162 -39.47 -15.29 25.87
CA ASN A 162 -39.53 -14.12 26.75
C ASN A 162 -38.76 -12.91 26.12
N ILE A 163 -37.59 -13.14 25.58
CA ILE A 163 -36.86 -12.09 24.88
C ILE A 163 -37.68 -11.56 23.69
N GLY A 164 -38.29 -12.44 22.90
CA GLY A 164 -39.15 -12.05 21.80
C GLY A 164 -40.24 -11.08 22.18
N GLN A 165 -40.94 -11.36 23.33
CA GLN A 165 -42.01 -10.47 23.80
C GLN A 165 -41.53 -9.08 24.21
N THR A 166 -40.29 -8.91 24.57
CA THR A 166 -39.68 -7.63 24.99
C THR A 166 -39.09 -6.83 23.84
N ARG A 167 -38.81 -7.44 22.70
CA ARG A 167 -38.12 -6.85 21.57
C ARG A 167 -38.96 -6.87 20.30
N THR A 168 -38.77 -5.86 19.44
CA THR A 168 -39.31 -5.86 18.08
C THR A 168 -38.49 -6.75 17.16
N LEU A 169 -39.07 -7.18 16.03
CA LEU A 169 -38.31 -7.97 15.03
C LEU A 169 -37.05 -7.27 14.55
N ILE A 170 -37.13 -5.95 14.33
CA ILE A 170 -35.99 -5.13 13.94
C ILE A 170 -34.89 -5.17 15.01
N GLN A 171 -35.26 -5.01 16.27
CA GLN A 171 -34.30 -5.07 17.39
C GLN A 171 -33.65 -6.45 17.54
N LEU A 172 -34.42 -7.54 17.30
CA LEU A 172 -33.85 -8.90 17.31
C LEU A 172 -32.75 -9.09 16.24
N ILE A 173 -32.86 -8.38 15.11
CA ILE A 173 -31.90 -8.47 14.03
C ILE A 173 -30.70 -7.54 14.28
N GLN A 174 -30.96 -6.30 14.68
CA GLN A 174 -29.91 -5.28 14.84
C GLN A 174 -29.08 -5.48 16.13
N ASP A 175 -29.74 -5.80 17.23
CA ASP A 175 -29.12 -5.96 18.53
C ASP A 175 -28.70 -7.42 18.81
N ARG A 176 -28.59 -8.27 17.78
CA ARG A 176 -28.33 -9.70 17.92
C ARG A 176 -27.15 -10.01 18.80
N SER A 177 -26.02 -9.31 18.64
CA SER A 177 -24.80 -9.51 19.42
C SER A 177 -25.01 -9.23 20.89
N ASN A 178 -25.73 -8.17 21.25
CA ASN A 178 -26.05 -7.83 22.62
C ASN A 178 -27.00 -8.85 23.22
N ILE A 179 -28.01 -9.29 22.49
CA ILE A 179 -28.96 -10.34 22.94
C ILE A 179 -28.22 -11.65 23.21
N GLN A 180 -27.26 -12.00 22.34
CA GLN A 180 -26.43 -13.19 22.46
C GLN A 180 -25.57 -13.15 23.73
N GLU A 181 -24.92 -12.02 24.01
CA GLU A 181 -24.10 -11.82 25.21
C GLU A 181 -24.94 -11.90 26.52
N VAL A 182 -26.06 -11.19 26.55
CA VAL A 182 -26.98 -11.23 27.68
C VAL A 182 -27.54 -12.63 27.86
N ALA A 183 -27.96 -13.31 26.80
CA ALA A 183 -28.46 -14.68 26.85
C ALA A 183 -27.40 -15.64 27.40
N GLY A 184 -26.14 -15.51 26.90
CA GLY A 184 -25.02 -16.30 27.40
C GLY A 184 -24.80 -16.13 28.88
N SER A 185 -24.81 -14.90 29.39
CA SER A 185 -24.60 -14.63 30.84
C SER A 185 -25.73 -15.13 31.73
N GLU A 186 -26.99 -14.87 31.37
CA GLU A 186 -28.15 -15.28 32.17
C GLU A 186 -28.41 -16.79 32.12
N MET A 187 -28.20 -17.41 30.97
CA MET A 187 -28.36 -18.85 30.81
C MET A 187 -27.23 -19.64 31.47
N LYS A 188 -26.02 -19.09 31.58
CA LYS A 188 -24.87 -19.75 32.20
C LYS A 188 -25.19 -20.19 33.66
N GLU A 189 -25.82 -19.34 34.44
CA GLU A 189 -26.20 -19.65 35.79
C GLU A 189 -27.23 -20.81 35.85
N LYS A 190 -28.21 -20.79 34.93
CA LYS A 190 -29.23 -21.85 34.86
C LYS A 190 -28.63 -23.20 34.42
N PHE A 191 -27.69 -23.19 33.47
CA PHE A 191 -27.00 -24.40 33.04
C PHE A 191 -26.13 -24.98 34.15
N ALA A 192 -25.42 -24.14 34.90
CA ALA A 192 -24.62 -24.57 36.04
C ALA A 192 -25.45 -25.30 37.10
N HIS A 193 -26.70 -24.90 37.30
CA HIS A 193 -27.63 -25.59 38.21
C HIS A 193 -27.95 -27.03 37.75
N TYR A 194 -27.78 -27.31 36.45
CA TYR A 194 -27.95 -28.66 35.88
C TYR A 194 -26.62 -29.41 35.71
N ASN A 195 -25.54 -28.91 36.30
CA ASN A 195 -24.20 -29.48 36.20
C ASN A 195 -23.63 -29.43 34.77
N LEU A 196 -24.01 -28.41 34.04
CA LEU A 196 -23.54 -28.13 32.67
C LEU A 196 -22.79 -26.81 32.61
N GLU A 197 -21.77 -26.75 31.82
CA GLU A 197 -21.09 -25.51 31.51
C GLU A 197 -21.60 -24.98 30.16
N LEU A 198 -22.15 -23.77 30.17
CA LEU A 198 -22.53 -23.08 28.95
C LEU A 198 -21.32 -22.29 28.43
N GLU A 199 -20.82 -22.68 27.30
CA GLU A 199 -19.69 -21.99 26.64
C GLU A 199 -20.20 -20.81 25.84
N GLU A 200 -21.11 -21.05 24.92
CA GLU A 200 -21.58 -20.02 23.99
C GLU A 200 -23.02 -20.25 23.54
N VAL A 201 -23.73 -19.16 23.31
CA VAL A 201 -25.04 -19.14 22.67
C VAL A 201 -24.93 -18.39 21.36
N LEU A 202 -25.27 -19.04 20.29
CA LEU A 202 -25.23 -18.46 18.93
C LEU A 202 -26.65 -18.30 18.41
N ILE A 203 -26.98 -17.09 17.96
CA ILE A 203 -28.31 -16.77 17.44
C ILE A 203 -28.21 -16.61 15.91
N GLY A 204 -28.97 -17.38 15.17
CA GLY A 204 -29.08 -17.23 13.73
C GLY A 204 -29.94 -16.05 13.32
N THR A 205 -30.11 -15.86 12.02
CA THR A 205 -31.01 -14.82 11.50
C THR A 205 -32.45 -15.30 11.63
N PRO A 206 -33.35 -14.51 12.23
CA PRO A 206 -34.75 -14.85 12.28
C PRO A 206 -35.32 -15.07 10.87
N ALA A 207 -35.99 -16.19 10.69
CA ALA A 207 -36.61 -16.55 9.41
C ALA A 207 -38.14 -16.36 9.52
N SER A 208 -38.77 -16.22 8.37
CA SER A 208 -40.23 -16.22 8.28
C SER A 208 -40.74 -17.63 8.58
N SER A 209 -41.70 -17.75 9.46
CA SER A 209 -42.47 -18.99 9.59
C SER A 209 -43.24 -19.22 8.29
N GLU A 210 -43.43 -20.49 7.91
CA GLU A 210 -44.12 -20.82 6.66
C GLU A 210 -45.49 -20.08 6.54
N GLY A 211 -45.57 -19.15 5.58
CA GLY A 211 -46.80 -18.40 5.27
C GLY A 211 -46.82 -16.93 5.72
N ASP A 212 -45.86 -16.42 6.45
CA ASP A 212 -45.85 -15.01 6.85
C ASP A 212 -45.10 -14.11 5.87
N VAL A 213 -45.84 -13.69 4.84
CA VAL A 213 -45.36 -12.72 3.81
C VAL A 213 -44.96 -11.36 4.42
N GLY A 214 -45.43 -11.06 5.63
CA GLY A 214 -45.16 -9.79 6.32
C GLY A 214 -43.69 -9.69 6.74
N ILE A 215 -43.13 -10.75 7.26
CA ILE A 215 -41.72 -10.78 7.70
C ILE A 215 -40.77 -10.61 6.53
N GLU A 216 -41.01 -11.30 5.40
CA GLU A 216 -40.19 -11.14 4.19
C GLU A 216 -40.19 -9.71 3.64
N LYS A 217 -41.37 -9.06 3.65
CA LYS A 217 -41.47 -7.66 3.25
C LYS A 217 -40.66 -6.74 4.16
N ILE A 218 -40.76 -6.94 5.49
CA ILE A 218 -40.00 -6.13 6.45
C ILE A 218 -38.49 -6.39 6.32
N LEU A 219 -38.08 -7.63 6.16
CA LEU A 219 -36.67 -7.96 5.94
C LEU A 219 -36.13 -7.34 4.64
N THR A 220 -36.96 -7.35 3.59
CA THR A 220 -36.60 -6.70 2.32
C THR A 220 -36.52 -5.19 2.46
N GLN A 221 -37.49 -4.56 3.18
CA GLN A 221 -37.45 -3.12 3.44
C GLN A 221 -36.25 -2.72 4.32
N LEU A 222 -35.94 -3.52 5.34
CA LEU A 222 -34.76 -3.30 6.18
C LEU A 222 -33.46 -3.38 5.38
N ARG A 223 -33.31 -4.42 4.54
CA ARG A 223 -32.15 -4.54 3.64
C ARG A 223 -32.06 -3.34 2.69
N ALA A 224 -33.18 -2.94 2.09
CA ALA A 224 -33.22 -1.78 1.23
C ALA A 224 -32.84 -0.49 1.97
N ARG A 225 -33.31 -0.33 3.22
CA ARG A 225 -32.95 0.81 4.06
C ARG A 225 -31.45 0.80 4.44
N GLN A 226 -30.93 -0.34 4.86
CA GLN A 226 -29.51 -0.46 5.17
C GLN A 226 -28.64 -0.16 3.95
N ILE A 227 -28.99 -0.73 2.79
CA ILE A 227 -28.29 -0.44 1.53
C ILE A 227 -28.36 1.07 1.22
N ALA A 228 -29.51 1.71 1.42
CA ALA A 228 -29.66 3.16 1.20
C ALA A 228 -28.81 3.98 2.19
N GLU A 229 -28.78 3.59 3.47
CA GLU A 229 -27.93 4.23 4.50
C GLU A 229 -26.44 4.05 4.19
N GLU A 230 -26.00 2.86 3.79
CA GLU A 230 -24.63 2.61 3.34
C GLU A 230 -24.27 3.39 2.07
N GLN A 231 -25.21 3.51 1.13
CA GLN A 231 -25.03 4.33 -0.06
C GLN A 231 -24.86 5.80 0.30
N ILE A 232 -25.68 6.34 1.20
CA ILE A 232 -25.57 7.73 1.67
C ILE A 232 -24.20 7.95 2.32
N GLU A 233 -23.76 7.03 3.18
CA GLU A 233 -22.45 7.12 3.80
C GLU A 233 -21.31 7.02 2.78
N THR A 234 -21.47 6.13 1.80
CA THR A 234 -20.51 5.98 0.71
C THR A 234 -20.43 7.24 -0.14
N PHE A 235 -21.58 7.83 -0.50
CA PHE A 235 -21.61 9.10 -1.23
C PHE A 235 -21.01 10.25 -0.41
N ALA A 236 -21.29 10.31 0.89
CA ALA A 236 -20.67 11.31 1.77
C ALA A 236 -19.14 11.15 1.86
N ARG A 237 -18.66 9.92 1.88
CA ARG A 237 -17.20 9.63 1.82
C ARG A 237 -16.61 9.99 0.46
N GLN A 238 -17.32 9.68 -0.63
CA GLN A 238 -16.88 10.06 -1.98
C GLN A 238 -16.88 11.58 -2.18
N GLU A 239 -17.88 12.29 -1.67
CA GLU A 239 -17.93 13.75 -1.70
C GLU A 239 -16.74 14.35 -0.96
N LYS A 240 -16.46 13.88 0.27
CA LYS A 240 -15.30 14.31 1.04
C LYS A 240 -13.97 14.00 0.31
N ALA A 241 -13.88 12.82 -0.33
CA ALA A 241 -12.71 12.46 -1.11
C ALA A 241 -12.54 13.38 -2.34
N ALA A 242 -13.63 13.67 -3.06
CA ALA A 242 -13.63 14.57 -4.22
C ALA A 242 -13.26 16.01 -3.84
N VAL A 243 -13.75 16.49 -2.68
CA VAL A 243 -13.36 17.82 -2.15
C VAL A 243 -11.86 17.84 -1.84
N LYS A 244 -11.36 16.80 -1.16
CA LYS A 244 -9.92 16.69 -0.85
C LYS A 244 -9.06 16.58 -2.09
N GLU A 245 -9.51 15.84 -3.08
CA GLU A 245 -8.81 15.73 -4.37
C GLU A 245 -8.76 17.08 -5.10
N ARG A 246 -9.86 17.85 -5.07
CA ARG A 246 -9.88 19.19 -5.64
C ARG A 246 -8.95 20.14 -4.89
N GLU A 247 -8.96 20.13 -3.55
CA GLU A 247 -8.03 20.91 -2.73
C GLU A 247 -6.57 20.57 -3.04
N LEU A 248 -6.28 19.26 -3.22
CA LEU A 248 -4.95 18.79 -3.59
C LEU A 248 -4.53 19.31 -4.97
N ARG A 249 -5.41 19.17 -5.98
CA ARG A 249 -5.14 19.67 -7.33
C ARG A 249 -4.95 21.19 -7.36
N GLU A 250 -5.73 21.94 -6.57
CA GLU A 250 -5.55 23.38 -6.41
C GLU A 250 -4.22 23.73 -5.74
N ALA A 251 -3.85 22.99 -4.69
CA ALA A 251 -2.57 23.17 -4.02
C ALA A 251 -1.39 22.82 -4.95
N GLU A 252 -1.48 21.76 -5.71
CA GLU A 252 -0.48 21.40 -6.73
C GLU A 252 -0.37 22.46 -7.84
N ALA A 253 -1.51 22.95 -8.32
CA ALA A 253 -1.52 24.02 -9.33
C ALA A 253 -0.87 25.29 -8.81
N ARG A 254 -1.17 25.69 -7.56
CA ARG A 254 -0.51 26.84 -6.91
C ARG A 254 0.99 26.61 -6.73
N ALA A 255 1.37 25.39 -6.29
CA ALA A 255 2.78 25.05 -6.13
C ALA A 255 3.54 25.10 -7.45
N ARG A 256 2.97 24.56 -8.55
CA ARG A 256 3.55 24.67 -9.90
C ARG A 256 3.66 26.11 -10.37
N GLN A 257 2.63 26.92 -10.12
CA GLN A 257 2.66 28.35 -10.45
C GLN A 257 3.76 29.09 -9.68
N HIS A 258 3.88 28.83 -8.37
CA HIS A 258 4.96 29.39 -7.55
C HIS A 258 6.34 28.94 -8.03
N GLN A 259 6.48 27.68 -8.40
CA GLN A 259 7.73 27.17 -8.95
C GLN A 259 8.11 27.90 -10.25
N LEU A 260 7.17 28.05 -11.20
CA LEU A 260 7.41 28.79 -12.43
C LEU A 260 7.76 30.26 -12.20
N LEU A 261 7.09 30.91 -11.23
CA LEU A 261 7.43 32.29 -10.84
C LEU A 261 8.84 32.36 -10.26
N THR A 262 9.18 31.47 -9.36
CA THR A 262 10.52 31.41 -8.76
C THR A 262 11.60 31.12 -9.80
N GLU A 263 11.36 30.16 -10.71
CA GLU A 263 12.27 29.87 -11.82
C GLU A 263 12.45 31.11 -12.74
N SER A 264 11.35 31.81 -13.03
CA SER A 264 11.39 33.06 -13.80
C SER A 264 12.18 34.15 -13.10
N GLU A 265 11.95 34.38 -11.81
CA GLU A 265 12.69 35.36 -11.01
C GLU A 265 14.18 35.02 -10.93
N VAL A 266 14.49 33.73 -10.70
CA VAL A 266 15.89 33.25 -10.69
C VAL A 266 16.52 33.43 -12.06
N SER A 267 15.82 33.13 -13.16
CA SER A 267 16.35 33.32 -14.52
C SER A 267 16.63 34.77 -14.82
N ILE A 268 15.73 35.68 -14.43
CA ILE A 268 15.93 37.15 -14.59
C ILE A 268 17.13 37.61 -13.75
N ALA A 269 17.24 37.14 -12.49
CA ALA A 269 18.37 37.47 -11.64
C ALA A 269 19.70 36.95 -12.20
N VAL A 270 19.70 35.72 -12.74
CA VAL A 270 20.89 35.15 -13.41
C VAL A 270 21.28 35.96 -14.66
N GLN A 271 20.30 36.27 -15.53
CA GLN A 271 20.58 37.11 -16.72
C GLN A 271 21.06 38.48 -16.33
N SER A 272 20.46 39.14 -15.34
CA SER A 272 20.93 40.43 -14.82
C SER A 272 22.36 40.34 -14.31
N ASN A 273 22.68 39.32 -13.56
CA ASN A 273 24.03 39.12 -13.02
C ASN A 273 25.04 38.75 -14.13
N GLN A 274 24.62 37.95 -15.12
CA GLN A 274 25.46 37.69 -16.32
C GLN A 274 25.72 38.98 -17.09
N GLY A 275 24.69 39.79 -17.35
CA GLY A 275 24.84 41.07 -18.02
C GLY A 275 25.80 42.02 -17.28
N LYS A 276 25.69 42.08 -15.94
CA LYS A 276 26.64 42.85 -15.15
C LYS A 276 28.08 42.32 -15.19
N ALA A 277 28.20 40.98 -15.16
CA ALA A 277 29.53 40.36 -15.26
C ALA A 277 30.15 40.53 -16.64
N GLU A 278 29.36 40.46 -17.73
CA GLU A 278 29.82 40.74 -19.08
C GLU A 278 30.20 42.21 -19.25
N TYR A 279 29.38 43.11 -18.72
CA TYR A 279 29.73 44.54 -18.73
C TYR A 279 31.05 44.82 -17.98
N GLN A 280 31.25 44.24 -16.81
CA GLN A 280 32.52 44.36 -16.09
C GLN A 280 33.70 43.74 -16.85
N ARG A 281 33.51 42.57 -17.47
CA ARG A 281 34.52 41.94 -18.31
C ARG A 281 34.87 42.83 -19.51
N SER A 282 33.88 43.39 -20.21
CA SER A 282 34.11 44.27 -21.32
C SER A 282 34.84 45.57 -20.90
N LEU A 283 34.54 46.15 -19.73
CA LEU A 283 35.28 47.27 -19.18
C LEU A 283 36.73 46.90 -18.88
N GLN A 284 36.99 45.73 -18.29
CA GLN A 284 38.36 45.26 -18.04
C GLN A 284 39.11 44.98 -19.36
N GLN A 285 38.45 44.36 -20.33
CA GLN A 285 39.02 44.14 -21.64
C GLN A 285 39.35 45.46 -22.36
N ALA A 286 38.43 46.41 -22.31
CA ALA A 286 38.68 47.75 -22.88
C ALA A 286 39.84 48.44 -22.19
N ALA A 287 39.96 48.32 -20.84
CA ALA A 287 41.11 48.82 -20.14
C ALA A 287 42.43 48.15 -20.49
N GLN A 288 42.40 46.82 -20.66
CA GLN A 288 43.56 46.01 -21.12
C GLN A 288 43.97 46.42 -22.55
N ILE A 289 43.01 46.53 -23.47
CA ILE A 289 43.27 46.93 -24.84
C ILE A 289 43.90 48.35 -24.88
N ARG A 290 43.35 49.29 -24.06
CA ARG A 290 43.95 50.63 -23.95
C ARG A 290 45.37 50.58 -23.41
N ALA A 291 45.63 49.83 -22.36
CA ALA A 291 46.96 49.71 -21.79
C ALA A 291 47.95 49.02 -22.76
N LEU A 292 47.47 48.01 -23.53
CA LEU A 292 48.28 47.39 -24.56
C LEU A 292 48.58 48.36 -25.72
N ALA A 293 47.53 49.08 -26.17
CA ALA A 293 47.71 50.08 -27.23
C ALA A 293 48.67 51.25 -26.82
N GLU A 294 48.57 51.68 -25.60
CA GLU A 294 49.54 52.67 -25.07
C GLU A 294 50.94 52.12 -25.00
N ALA A 295 51.11 50.87 -24.52
CA ALA A 295 52.40 50.20 -24.48
C ALA A 295 53.00 49.93 -25.88
N GLU A 296 52.14 49.53 -26.81
CA GLU A 296 52.55 49.34 -28.20
C GLU A 296 52.92 50.69 -28.92
N ALA A 297 52.12 51.75 -28.64
CA ALA A 297 52.44 53.06 -29.17
C ALA A 297 53.77 53.62 -28.61
N GLU A 298 53.97 53.42 -27.31
CA GLU A 298 55.23 53.79 -26.63
C GLU A 298 56.42 52.94 -27.22
N LYS A 299 56.22 51.62 -27.38
CA LYS A 299 57.21 50.76 -28.00
C LYS A 299 57.52 51.17 -29.40
N ALA A 300 56.48 51.43 -30.20
CA ALA A 300 56.66 51.87 -31.59
C ALA A 300 57.38 53.22 -31.68
N ALA A 301 57.07 54.17 -30.81
CA ALA A 301 57.76 55.46 -30.70
C ALA A 301 59.22 55.27 -30.32
N ARG A 302 59.50 54.44 -29.32
CA ARG A 302 60.92 54.18 -28.93
C ARG A 302 61.69 53.44 -29.99
N VAL A 303 61.07 52.45 -30.69
CA VAL A 303 61.70 51.76 -31.80
C VAL A 303 61.90 52.69 -32.95
N GLY A 304 60.95 53.57 -33.29
CA GLY A 304 61.05 54.55 -34.30
C GLY A 304 62.18 55.54 -34.03
N ILE A 305 62.32 56.03 -32.83
CA ILE A 305 63.42 56.91 -32.40
C ILE A 305 64.77 56.16 -32.47
N ALA A 306 64.82 54.90 -32.02
CA ALA A 306 66.07 54.10 -32.10
C ALA A 306 66.45 53.80 -33.55
N GLN A 307 65.50 53.55 -34.46
CA GLN A 307 65.73 53.37 -35.87
C GLN A 307 66.15 54.65 -36.52
N ALA A 308 65.53 55.79 -36.18
CA ALA A 308 65.95 57.09 -36.75
C ALA A 308 67.40 57.43 -36.36
N ILE A 309 67.77 57.18 -35.07
CA ILE A 309 69.15 57.37 -34.64
C ILE A 309 70.11 56.40 -35.33
N ALA A 310 69.71 55.12 -35.49
CA ALA A 310 70.53 54.14 -36.18
C ALA A 310 70.71 54.51 -37.67
N ILE A 311 69.68 55.05 -38.36
CA ILE A 311 69.72 55.52 -39.72
C ILE A 311 70.59 56.78 -39.83
N GLU A 312 70.48 57.72 -38.87
CA GLU A 312 71.28 58.93 -38.83
C GLU A 312 72.77 58.59 -38.65
N GLU A 313 73.10 57.66 -37.74
CA GLU A 313 74.43 57.14 -37.58
C GLU A 313 74.95 56.37 -38.79
N GLN A 314 74.08 55.65 -39.50
CA GLN A 314 74.36 54.86 -40.68
C GLN A 314 74.61 55.81 -41.88
N VAL A 315 73.83 56.89 -42.04
CA VAL A 315 74.02 57.94 -43.06
C VAL A 315 75.29 58.70 -42.81
N ARG A 316 75.64 58.94 -41.53
CA ARG A 316 76.86 59.60 -41.14
C ARG A 316 78.11 58.78 -41.45
N ALA A 317 78.00 57.44 -41.27
CA ALA A 317 79.08 56.49 -41.50
C ALA A 317 79.35 56.21 -43.00
N TYR A 318 78.33 56.33 -43.85
CA TYR A 318 78.44 56.02 -45.31
C TYR A 318 78.51 57.23 -46.26
N GLY A 319 78.72 58.43 -45.76
CA GLY A 319 79.12 59.61 -46.62
C GLY A 319 78.04 60.31 -47.41
N GLY A 320 76.75 60.19 -47.07
CA GLY A 320 75.71 61.05 -47.61
C GLY A 320 74.41 60.34 -48.09
N PRO A 321 73.29 61.08 -48.27
CA PRO A 321 71.95 60.54 -48.53
C PRO A 321 71.73 59.77 -49.83
N HIS A 322 72.61 59.93 -50.81
CA HIS A 322 72.47 59.27 -52.16
C HIS A 322 72.61 57.75 -52.09
N PHE A 323 73.39 57.18 -51.25
CA PHE A 323 73.63 55.73 -51.16
C PHE A 323 72.40 54.99 -50.54
N GLN A 324 71.68 55.64 -49.64
CA GLN A 324 70.52 55.08 -48.98
C GLN A 324 69.33 54.91 -49.91
N VAL A 325 69.09 55.84 -50.84
CA VAL A 325 68.02 55.75 -51.82
C VAL A 325 68.23 54.57 -52.77
N THR A 326 69.52 54.35 -53.18
CA THR A 326 69.86 53.24 -54.09
C THR A 326 69.67 51.88 -53.43
N GLN A 327 70.03 51.76 -52.17
CA GLN A 327 69.85 50.51 -51.37
C GLN A 327 68.37 50.21 -51.07
N GLN A 328 67.56 51.22 -50.81
CA GLN A 328 66.11 51.05 -50.52
C GLN A 328 65.33 50.65 -51.79
N VAL A 329 65.73 51.18 -52.94
CA VAL A 329 65.16 50.78 -54.25
C VAL A 329 65.52 49.32 -54.55
N MET A 330 66.77 48.89 -54.32
CA MET A 330 67.22 47.53 -54.54
C MET A 330 66.53 46.52 -53.61
N ASN A 331 66.36 46.87 -52.32
CA ASN A 331 65.65 45.97 -51.35
C ASN A 331 64.18 45.84 -51.72
N ARG A 332 63.48 46.90 -52.08
CA ARG A 332 62.08 46.81 -52.55
C ARG A 332 61.96 46.03 -53.87
N PHE A 333 62.95 46.10 -54.76
CA PHE A 333 62.91 45.26 -55.91
C PHE A 333 63.15 43.79 -55.61
N ALA A 334 64.03 43.46 -54.68
CA ALA A 334 64.24 42.08 -54.20
C ALA A 334 63.00 41.52 -53.51
N GLU A 335 62.32 42.32 -52.67
CA GLU A 335 61.04 41.89 -52.02
C GLU A 335 59.89 41.68 -53.02
N ALA A 336 59.80 42.53 -54.06
CA ALA A 336 58.79 42.41 -55.10
C ALA A 336 58.99 41.14 -55.93
N VAL A 337 60.26 40.79 -56.26
CA VAL A 337 60.57 39.54 -56.96
C VAL A 337 60.34 38.31 -56.11
N GLN A 338 60.56 38.39 -54.83
CA GLN A 338 60.31 37.29 -53.84
C GLN A 338 58.81 37.11 -53.57
N ALA A 339 58.04 38.20 -53.58
CA ALA A 339 56.59 38.15 -53.38
C ALA A 339 55.84 37.66 -54.60
N ALA A 340 56.39 37.85 -55.81
CA ALA A 340 55.73 37.52 -57.06
C ALA A 340 55.80 36.04 -57.45
N LYS A 341 56.53 35.18 -56.77
CA LYS A 341 56.67 33.72 -57.04
C LYS A 341 56.41 33.34 -58.49
N ILE A 342 57.16 33.96 -59.41
CA ILE A 342 57.08 33.68 -60.87
C ILE A 342 57.91 32.46 -61.14
N ASP A 343 57.26 31.29 -61.31
CA ASP A 343 57.89 30.06 -61.76
C ASP A 343 58.17 30.15 -63.24
N LEU A 344 59.40 30.36 -63.64
CA LEU A 344 59.89 30.55 -65.03
C LEU A 344 60.12 29.21 -65.74
N VAL A 345 59.20 28.23 -65.61
CA VAL A 345 59.30 26.99 -66.41
C VAL A 345 57.99 26.78 -67.19
N PRO A 346 58.03 26.90 -68.56
CA PRO A 346 56.81 26.61 -69.33
C PRO A 346 56.56 25.11 -69.37
N LYS A 347 55.47 24.64 -68.78
CA LYS A 347 54.96 23.30 -68.96
C LYS A 347 54.03 23.24 -70.16
N ILE A 348 54.53 22.68 -71.21
CA ILE A 348 53.76 22.28 -72.40
C ILE A 348 52.97 21.03 -72.01
N VAL A 349 51.65 21.07 -72.08
CA VAL A 349 50.79 19.89 -72.07
C VAL A 349 50.07 19.79 -73.40
N ILE A 350 50.45 18.78 -74.18
CA ILE A 350 49.78 18.35 -75.41
C ILE A 350 48.69 17.32 -75.00
N GLY A 351 47.50 17.60 -75.42
CA GLY A 351 46.50 16.65 -75.92
C GLY A 351 45.83 15.74 -75.00
N ALA A 352 44.57 15.79 -74.96
CA ALA A 352 43.59 14.87 -75.51
C ALA A 352 42.22 14.93 -74.76
N THR A 353 41.30 15.30 -75.53
CA THR A 353 39.88 14.83 -75.59
C THR A 353 39.42 13.87 -74.50
N GLY A 354 38.28 14.21 -73.88
CA GLY A 354 37.37 13.19 -73.30
C GLY A 354 36.55 13.68 -72.15
N THR A 355 35.36 14.09 -72.51
CA THR A 355 34.07 13.94 -71.75
C THR A 355 34.07 13.67 -70.27
N GLY A 356 33.40 14.57 -69.53
CA GLY A 356 32.46 14.14 -68.55
C GLY A 356 32.97 14.07 -67.10
N GLY A 357 32.54 15.01 -66.30
CA GLY A 357 32.66 14.91 -64.84
C GLY A 357 32.89 16.26 -64.19
N GLY A 358 31.88 17.08 -64.13
CA GLY A 358 31.94 18.34 -63.39
C GLY A 358 32.24 18.08 -61.91
N ASN A 359 33.36 18.62 -61.46
CA ASN A 359 33.72 18.58 -60.06
C ASN A 359 32.73 19.41 -59.24
N LEU A 360 32.02 18.76 -58.38
CA LEU A 360 31.01 19.29 -57.39
C LEU A 360 31.58 20.51 -56.62
N MET A 361 32.90 20.57 -56.43
CA MET A 361 33.61 21.69 -55.79
C MET A 361 33.66 22.95 -56.56
N GLU A 362 33.73 22.83 -57.87
CA GLU A 362 33.75 24.01 -58.78
C GLU A 362 32.38 24.66 -58.90
N GLY A 363 31.30 23.83 -58.86
CA GLY A 363 29.91 24.30 -58.77
C GLY A 363 29.57 25.03 -57.48
N LEU A 364 30.08 24.55 -56.37
CA LEU A 364 29.88 25.18 -55.05
C LEU A 364 30.65 26.48 -54.90
N MET A 365 31.87 26.56 -55.43
CA MET A 365 32.67 27.81 -55.45
C MET A 365 32.04 28.86 -56.37
N ALA A 366 31.50 28.47 -57.52
CA ALA A 366 30.78 29.38 -58.39
C ALA A 366 29.48 29.90 -57.79
N MET A 367 28.77 29.06 -57.02
CA MET A 367 27.55 29.45 -56.34
C MET A 367 27.80 30.41 -55.17
N LEU A 368 28.85 30.17 -54.35
CA LEU A 368 29.28 31.06 -53.28
C LEU A 368 29.82 32.41 -53.76
N LEU A 369 30.46 32.42 -54.93
CA LEU A 369 30.94 33.68 -55.57
C LEU A 369 29.79 34.47 -56.20
N SER A 370 28.81 33.79 -56.78
CA SER A 370 27.58 34.38 -57.33
C SER A 370 26.71 35.09 -56.25
N GLU A 371 26.66 34.52 -55.09
CA GLU A 371 25.85 35.08 -53.98
C GLU A 371 26.47 36.37 -53.38
N ARG A 372 27.79 36.55 -53.52
CA ARG A 372 28.48 37.77 -53.06
C ARG A 372 28.54 38.90 -54.11
N ILE A 373 28.31 38.62 -55.36
CA ILE A 373 28.36 39.65 -56.46
C ILE A 373 26.95 40.24 -56.71
N GLY A 374 25.90 39.63 -56.24
CA GLY A 374 24.50 40.02 -56.51
C GLY A 374 23.87 41.07 -55.60
N GLN A 375 24.55 41.57 -54.58
CA GLN A 375 23.99 42.65 -53.78
C GLN A 375 24.49 44.01 -54.20
N PRO A 376 23.64 44.92 -54.70
CA PRO A 376 24.01 46.29 -54.96
C PRO A 376 24.34 46.98 -53.65
N VAL A 377 25.58 47.26 -53.39
CA VAL A 377 26.02 48.18 -52.37
C VAL A 377 25.53 49.57 -52.69
N THR A 378 24.40 49.94 -52.21
CA THR A 378 23.99 51.33 -52.11
C THR A 378 24.89 52.04 -51.11
N VAL A 379 25.90 52.72 -51.63
CA VAL A 379 26.65 53.66 -50.81
C VAL A 379 25.74 54.84 -50.54
N GLY A 380 25.02 54.76 -49.43
CA GLY A 380 24.38 55.93 -48.87
C GLY A 380 25.47 56.83 -48.28
N ALA A 381 25.54 58.02 -48.78
CA ALA A 381 26.40 59.05 -48.24
C ALA A 381 26.05 59.25 -46.74
N PRO A 382 27.00 59.32 -45.83
CA PRO A 382 26.73 59.61 -44.41
C PRO A 382 26.32 61.08 -44.27
N THR A 383 25.00 61.28 -44.18
CA THR A 383 24.50 62.52 -43.60
C THR A 383 24.76 62.38 -42.09
N GLY A 384 25.89 62.92 -41.70
CA GLY A 384 26.20 63.07 -40.25
C GLY A 384 25.23 64.05 -39.65
N GLY A 385 24.34 63.51 -38.77
CA GLY A 385 23.50 64.35 -37.93
C GLY A 385 24.35 65.16 -36.95
N PRO A 386 23.81 66.23 -36.39
CA PRO A 386 24.56 67.15 -35.51
C PRO A 386 25.17 66.50 -34.27
N GLU A 387 24.72 65.30 -33.90
CA GLU A 387 25.29 64.52 -32.80
C GLU A 387 26.66 63.90 -33.13
N THR A 388 26.92 63.54 -34.43
CA THR A 388 28.20 62.98 -34.85
C THR A 388 29.28 64.01 -34.96
N GLU A 389 28.94 65.26 -35.26
CA GLU A 389 29.90 66.38 -35.25
C GLU A 389 30.24 66.81 -33.82
N ALA A 390 29.26 66.81 -32.89
CA ALA A 390 29.48 67.04 -31.46
C ALA A 390 30.40 65.99 -30.83
N MET A 391 30.20 64.72 -31.20
CA MET A 391 31.03 63.62 -30.72
C MET A 391 32.47 63.65 -31.31
N ARG A 392 32.62 64.05 -32.58
CA ARG A 392 33.95 64.31 -33.20
C ARG A 392 34.68 65.48 -32.53
N SER A 393 33.97 66.56 -32.19
CA SER A 393 34.58 67.70 -31.52
C SER A 393 34.98 67.38 -30.08
N GLN A 394 34.17 66.58 -29.34
CA GLN A 394 34.52 66.10 -28.01
C GLN A 394 35.72 65.13 -28.04
N LEU A 395 35.78 64.22 -29.02
CA LEU A 395 36.93 63.33 -29.19
C LEU A 395 38.21 64.10 -29.54
N ARG A 396 38.16 65.14 -30.40
CA ARG A 396 39.33 66.00 -30.69
C ARG A 396 39.76 66.76 -29.44
N GLN A 397 38.83 67.27 -28.64
CA GLN A 397 39.12 68.00 -27.41
C GLN A 397 39.74 67.11 -26.33
N SER A 398 39.22 65.85 -26.17
CA SER A 398 39.78 64.88 -25.25
C SER A 398 41.19 64.43 -25.63
N ILE A 399 41.45 64.25 -26.93
CA ILE A 399 42.79 63.91 -27.44
C ILE A 399 43.77 65.07 -27.25
N MET A 400 43.37 66.32 -27.51
CA MET A 400 44.21 67.47 -27.24
C MET A 400 44.51 67.71 -25.76
N THR A 401 43.54 67.40 -24.89
CA THR A 401 43.72 67.53 -23.45
C THR A 401 44.63 66.43 -22.86
N SER A 402 44.65 65.26 -23.51
CA SER A 402 45.52 64.13 -23.11
C SER A 402 46.95 64.28 -23.58
N MET A 403 47.18 65.15 -24.59
CA MET A 403 48.53 65.44 -25.10
C MET A 403 49.28 66.60 -24.42
N GLN A 404 48.60 67.27 -23.43
CA GLN A 404 49.31 68.25 -22.62
C GLN A 404 50.12 67.56 -21.51
N PRO A 405 51.41 67.75 -21.44
CA PRO A 405 52.21 67.15 -20.37
C PRO A 405 51.76 67.78 -19.04
N LYS A 406 51.33 66.88 -18.10
CA LYS A 406 51.12 67.25 -16.72
C LYS A 406 52.44 67.83 -16.18
N ARG A 407 52.46 69.14 -16.05
CA ARG A 407 53.49 69.77 -15.19
C ARG A 407 53.22 69.33 -13.74
N VAL A 408 54.27 68.83 -13.11
CA VAL A 408 54.38 68.44 -11.75
C VAL A 408 53.93 69.55 -10.81
#